data_1ee25da01e1abb902b10dc52f3fbbed8
#
_entry.id   1ee25da01e1abb902b10dc52f3fbbed8
#
_cell.length_a   1.000
_cell.length_b   1.000
_cell.length_c   1.000
_cell.angle_alpha   90.00
_cell.angle_beta   90.00
_cell.angle_gamma   90.00
#
_symmetry.space_group_name_H-M   'P 1'
#
loop_
_entity.id
_entity.type
_entity.pdbx_description
1 polymer ?
#
loop_
_entity_poly.entity_id
_entity_poly.type
_entity_poly.pdbx_seq_one_letter_code
_entity_poly.pdbx_strand_id
1 'polypeptide(L)'
;MPITPFHIIAGFAVKSIFNKHFSWSIFALTNIIIDVEVIYYIFTIGEASHKFFHTLIGSSIIAFSCAIIGIPICERALKFWNNNLQNEKSLAKLKWLSTESDISVVSSFTGAFVGAYSHILLDSFMHFDVKPFEPFFSKTFVGIISIDSLHLSLVGLFIFGLIVYLFRKFR
;
A
#
# COMPACT_ATOMS: atom_id res chain seq x y z
N MET A 1 -1.28 -6.65 -14.38
CA MET A 1 -2.40 -6.96 -13.47
C MET A 1 -2.76 -5.68 -12.75
N PRO A 2 -4.02 -5.24 -12.69
CA PRO A 2 -4.40 -3.91 -12.21
C PRO A 2 -4.20 -3.70 -10.69
N ILE A 3 -4.31 -4.74 -9.90
CA ILE A 3 -4.11 -4.65 -8.44
C ILE A 3 -3.10 -5.70 -8.03
N THR A 4 -1.92 -5.27 -7.62
CA THR A 4 -0.87 -6.20 -7.24
C THR A 4 -0.80 -6.31 -5.71
N PRO A 5 -1.28 -7.41 -5.10
CA PRO A 5 -1.22 -7.59 -3.63
C PRO A 5 0.20 -7.50 -3.07
N PHE A 6 1.21 -7.71 -3.91
CA PHE A 6 2.62 -7.58 -3.55
C PHE A 6 3.02 -6.18 -3.06
N HIS A 7 2.43 -5.10 -3.61
CA HIS A 7 2.67 -3.74 -3.13
C HIS A 7 2.23 -3.59 -1.67
N ILE A 8 1.03 -4.09 -1.35
CA ILE A 8 0.46 -4.00 0.00
C ILE A 8 1.25 -4.83 1.00
N ILE A 9 1.72 -6.01 0.58
CA ILE A 9 2.53 -6.92 1.41
C ILE A 9 3.86 -6.28 1.80
N ALA A 10 4.53 -5.57 0.89
CA ALA A 10 5.79 -4.88 1.18
C ALA A 10 5.66 -3.85 2.31
N GLY A 11 4.53 -3.15 2.40
CA GLY A 11 4.26 -2.19 3.47
C GLY A 11 4.22 -2.80 4.87
N PHE A 12 3.99 -4.11 4.98
CA PHE A 12 4.01 -4.80 6.27
C PHE A 12 5.42 -4.82 6.90
N ALA A 13 6.47 -4.97 6.10
CA ALA A 13 7.85 -4.88 6.58
C ALA A 13 8.14 -3.49 7.16
N VAL A 14 7.71 -2.43 6.45
CA VAL A 14 7.85 -1.04 6.93
C VAL A 14 7.11 -0.86 8.25
N LYS A 15 5.86 -1.37 8.35
CA LYS A 15 5.07 -1.33 9.60
C LYS A 15 5.77 -2.02 10.75
N SER A 16 6.39 -3.18 10.50
CA SER A 16 7.09 -3.97 11.53
C SER A 16 8.30 -3.23 12.11
N ILE A 17 8.96 -2.39 11.30
CA ILE A 17 10.12 -1.59 11.71
C ILE A 17 9.68 -0.30 12.40
N PHE A 18 8.83 0.50 11.73
CA PHE A 18 8.48 1.87 12.14
C PHE A 18 7.24 1.96 13.05
N ASN A 19 6.52 0.86 13.24
CA ASN A 19 5.38 0.68 14.14
C ASN A 19 4.46 1.91 14.28
N LYS A 20 4.68 2.78 15.27
CA LYS A 20 3.81 3.93 15.59
C LYS A 20 3.88 5.07 14.56
N HIS A 21 4.97 5.15 13.81
CA HIS A 21 5.19 6.23 12.84
C HIS A 21 4.74 5.89 11.42
N PHE A 22 4.14 4.70 11.20
CA PHE A 22 3.69 4.24 9.90
C PHE A 22 2.31 3.59 10.00
N SER A 23 1.34 4.10 9.25
CA SER A 23 0.01 3.51 9.13
C SER A 23 -0.08 2.59 7.92
N TRP A 24 -0.14 1.26 8.18
CA TRP A 24 -0.30 0.28 7.12
C TRP A 24 -1.66 0.34 6.43
N SER A 25 -2.72 0.72 7.16
CA SER A 25 -4.06 0.87 6.58
C SER A 25 -4.14 2.04 5.59
N ILE A 26 -3.51 3.18 5.91
CA ILE A 26 -3.40 4.32 4.98
C ILE A 26 -2.49 3.97 3.79
N PHE A 27 -1.38 3.28 4.04
CA PHE A 27 -0.52 2.76 2.99
C PHE A 27 -1.31 1.88 2.00
N ALA A 28 -2.09 0.91 2.49
CA ALA A 28 -2.91 0.04 1.66
C ALA A 28 -4.01 0.82 0.91
N LEU A 29 -4.68 1.77 1.60
CA LEU A 29 -5.68 2.64 0.98
C LEU A 29 -5.08 3.43 -0.19
N THR A 30 -3.89 4.02 -0.01
CA THR A 30 -3.22 4.81 -1.05
C THR A 30 -2.90 3.97 -2.28
N ASN A 31 -2.37 2.75 -2.08
CA ASN A 31 -2.12 1.81 -3.18
C ASN A 31 -3.41 1.49 -3.95
N ILE A 32 -4.51 1.20 -3.25
CA ILE A 32 -5.81 0.90 -3.87
C ILE A 32 -6.33 2.11 -4.67
N ILE A 33 -6.24 3.32 -4.13
CA ILE A 33 -6.75 4.52 -4.80
C ILE A 33 -5.96 4.84 -6.08
N ILE A 34 -4.65 4.62 -6.11
CA ILE A 34 -3.85 4.78 -7.32
C ILE A 34 -4.32 3.81 -8.40
N ASP A 35 -4.57 2.55 -8.06
CA ASP A 35 -5.05 1.52 -8.98
C ASP A 35 -6.48 1.76 -9.50
N VAL A 36 -7.29 2.62 -8.85
CA VAL A 36 -8.62 2.99 -9.37
C VAL A 36 -8.53 3.59 -10.78
N GLU A 37 -7.45 4.30 -11.11
CA GLU A 37 -7.22 4.80 -12.46
C GLU A 37 -7.15 3.66 -13.48
N VAL A 38 -6.42 2.61 -13.18
CA VAL A 38 -6.27 1.44 -14.07
C VAL A 38 -7.61 0.71 -14.24
N ILE A 39 -8.34 0.55 -13.12
CA ILE A 39 -9.69 -0.04 -13.14
C ILE A 39 -10.63 0.77 -14.03
N TYR A 40 -10.59 2.10 -13.90
CA TYR A 40 -11.38 3.01 -14.74
C TYR A 40 -11.08 2.79 -16.24
N TYR A 41 -9.82 2.68 -16.63
CA TYR A 41 -9.45 2.46 -18.03
C TYR A 41 -9.87 1.07 -18.53
N ILE A 42 -9.77 0.03 -17.71
CA ILE A 42 -10.28 -1.30 -18.07
C ILE A 42 -11.78 -1.24 -18.42
N PHE A 43 -12.59 -0.53 -17.63
CA PHE A 43 -14.03 -0.43 -17.87
C PHE A 43 -14.39 0.50 -19.03
N THR A 44 -13.59 1.52 -19.34
CA THR A 44 -13.93 2.53 -20.35
C THR A 44 -13.34 2.23 -21.73
N ILE A 45 -12.13 1.69 -21.79
CA ILE A 45 -11.44 1.43 -23.07
C ILE A 45 -11.07 -0.06 -23.26
N GLY A 46 -11.36 -0.93 -22.28
CA GLY A 46 -11.09 -2.36 -22.35
C GLY A 46 -9.63 -2.77 -22.08
N GLU A 47 -8.75 -1.84 -21.76
CA GLU A 47 -7.32 -2.09 -21.53
C GLU A 47 -6.84 -1.47 -20.22
N ALA A 48 -5.90 -2.17 -19.55
CA ALA A 48 -5.20 -1.61 -18.40
C ALA A 48 -4.26 -0.49 -18.88
N SER A 49 -4.39 0.70 -18.31
CA SER A 49 -3.56 1.85 -18.67
C SER A 49 -3.21 2.68 -17.44
N HIS A 50 -1.93 2.97 -17.29
CA HIS A 50 -1.37 3.78 -16.21
C HIS A 50 -1.10 5.19 -16.74
N LYS A 51 -1.74 6.19 -16.15
CA LYS A 51 -1.68 7.59 -16.63
C LYS A 51 -1.26 8.52 -15.50
N PHE A 52 -2.11 9.50 -15.17
CA PHE A 52 -1.79 10.59 -14.27
C PHE A 52 -1.52 10.12 -12.83
N PHE A 53 -2.31 9.19 -12.28
CA PHE A 53 -2.11 8.72 -10.91
C PHE A 53 -0.80 7.94 -10.73
N HIS A 54 -0.28 7.37 -11.83
CA HIS A 54 1.01 6.67 -11.86
C HIS A 54 2.20 7.58 -12.22
N THR A 55 2.04 8.89 -12.07
CA THR A 55 3.14 9.85 -12.07
C THR A 55 3.47 10.32 -10.66
N LEU A 56 4.68 10.85 -10.42
CA LEU A 56 5.06 11.43 -9.13
C LEU A 56 4.13 12.56 -8.70
N ILE A 57 3.66 13.38 -9.65
CA ILE A 57 2.72 14.47 -9.35
C ILE A 57 1.36 13.90 -8.95
N GLY A 58 0.77 13.06 -9.78
CA GLY A 58 -0.56 12.47 -9.53
C GLY A 58 -0.60 11.68 -8.24
N SER A 59 0.40 10.83 -8.01
CA SER A 59 0.48 10.04 -6.79
C SER A 59 0.72 10.87 -5.54
N SER A 60 1.45 11.99 -5.63
CA SER A 60 1.60 12.93 -4.51
C SER A 60 0.26 13.56 -4.11
N ILE A 61 -0.58 13.91 -5.09
CA ILE A 61 -1.93 14.44 -4.85
C ILE A 61 -2.78 13.36 -4.16
N ILE A 62 -2.74 12.11 -4.65
CA ILE A 62 -3.45 10.99 -4.03
C ILE A 62 -2.93 10.74 -2.61
N ALA A 63 -1.60 10.71 -2.41
CA ALA A 63 -1.00 10.52 -1.10
C ALA A 63 -1.46 11.60 -0.10
N PHE A 64 -1.44 12.86 -0.50
CA PHE A 64 -1.89 13.97 0.34
C PHE A 64 -3.38 13.84 0.71
N SER A 65 -4.21 13.50 -0.28
CA SER A 65 -5.65 13.27 -0.06
C SER A 65 -5.89 12.09 0.89
N CYS A 66 -5.21 10.96 0.68
CA CYS A 66 -5.31 9.79 1.54
C CYS A 66 -4.77 10.05 2.95
N ALA A 67 -3.73 10.88 3.10
CA ALA A 67 -3.19 11.23 4.41
C ALA A 67 -4.19 11.99 5.29
N ILE A 68 -5.10 12.76 4.70
CA ILE A 68 -6.10 13.55 5.43
C ILE A 68 -7.43 12.81 5.49
N ILE A 69 -8.00 12.46 4.35
CA ILE A 69 -9.35 11.88 4.25
C ILE A 69 -9.33 10.41 4.68
N GLY A 70 -8.20 9.72 4.50
CA GLY A 70 -8.03 8.32 4.85
C GLY A 70 -8.09 8.05 6.36
N ILE A 71 -7.72 9.02 7.23
CA ILE A 71 -7.75 8.83 8.68
C ILE A 71 -9.15 8.37 9.16
N PRO A 72 -10.23 9.16 8.98
CA PRO A 72 -11.54 8.75 9.47
C PRO A 72 -12.08 7.49 8.80
N ILE A 73 -11.71 7.23 7.54
CA ILE A 73 -12.12 6.03 6.81
C ILE A 73 -11.46 4.80 7.42
N CYS A 74 -10.13 4.81 7.54
CA CYS A 74 -9.38 3.69 8.08
C CYS A 74 -9.65 3.43 9.55
N GLU A 75 -9.81 4.49 10.37
CA GLU A 75 -10.18 4.32 11.79
C GLU A 75 -11.54 3.64 11.95
N ARG A 76 -12.55 4.02 11.15
CA ARG A 76 -13.86 3.35 11.17
C ARG A 76 -13.74 1.88 10.76
N ALA A 77 -12.98 1.58 9.70
CA ALA A 77 -12.75 0.23 9.25
C ALA A 77 -12.01 -0.62 10.31
N LEU A 78 -10.98 -0.07 10.96
CA LEU A 78 -10.25 -0.73 12.03
C LEU A 78 -11.11 -0.97 13.28
N LYS A 79 -11.92 0.00 13.67
CA LYS A 79 -12.88 -0.14 14.79
C LYS A 79 -13.91 -1.22 14.47
N PHE A 80 -14.46 -1.24 13.26
CA PHE A 80 -15.38 -2.30 12.82
C PHE A 80 -14.72 -3.68 12.85
N TRP A 81 -13.48 -3.80 12.34
CA TRP A 81 -12.69 -5.02 12.39
C TRP A 81 -12.47 -5.51 13.82
N ASN A 82 -12.00 -4.64 14.71
CA ASN A 82 -11.75 -4.97 16.11
C ASN A 82 -13.02 -5.39 16.84
N ASN A 83 -14.15 -4.72 16.61
CA ASN A 83 -15.44 -5.08 17.19
C ASN A 83 -15.91 -6.47 16.74
N ASN A 84 -15.76 -6.80 15.47
CA ASN A 84 -16.10 -8.14 14.97
C ASN A 84 -15.22 -9.23 15.60
N LEU A 85 -13.91 -9.00 15.74
CA LEU A 85 -13.00 -9.93 16.41
C LEU A 85 -13.36 -10.15 17.89
N GLN A 86 -13.93 -9.15 18.56
CA GLN A 86 -14.28 -9.23 19.99
C GLN A 86 -15.65 -9.87 20.22
N ASN A 87 -16.62 -9.57 19.36
CA ASN A 87 -18.01 -9.94 19.56
C ASN A 87 -18.35 -11.32 19.00
N GLU A 88 -17.65 -11.78 17.97
CA GLU A 88 -17.91 -13.09 17.37
C GLU A 88 -17.16 -14.22 18.08
N LYS A 89 -17.92 -15.18 18.66
CA LYS A 89 -17.36 -16.38 19.31
C LYS A 89 -16.50 -17.22 18.36
N SER A 90 -16.86 -17.29 17.07
CA SER A 90 -16.13 -18.00 16.03
C SER A 90 -14.73 -17.40 15.80
N LEU A 91 -14.57 -16.09 16.01
CA LEU A 91 -13.34 -15.35 15.80
C LEU A 91 -12.51 -15.16 17.09
N ALA A 92 -12.94 -15.74 18.21
CA ALA A 92 -12.27 -15.59 19.51
C ALA A 92 -10.78 -15.99 19.47
N LYS A 93 -10.41 -16.98 18.66
CA LYS A 93 -9.01 -17.40 18.45
C LYS A 93 -8.18 -16.37 17.66
N LEU A 94 -8.81 -15.42 16.98
CA LEU A 94 -8.18 -14.41 16.14
C LEU A 94 -8.08 -13.03 16.82
N LYS A 95 -8.48 -12.92 18.11
CA LYS A 95 -8.38 -11.65 18.87
C LYS A 95 -6.97 -11.04 18.88
N TRP A 96 -5.96 -11.89 18.71
CA TRP A 96 -4.57 -11.44 18.58
C TRP A 96 -4.30 -10.59 17.31
N LEU A 97 -5.20 -10.63 16.31
CA LEU A 97 -5.14 -9.77 15.10
C LEU A 97 -5.74 -8.39 15.32
N SER A 98 -6.28 -8.10 16.50
CA SER A 98 -6.73 -6.75 16.82
C SER A 98 -5.56 -5.78 16.77
N THR A 99 -5.81 -4.58 16.25
CA THR A 99 -4.80 -3.54 16.07
C THR A 99 -5.30 -2.21 16.62
N GLU A 100 -4.36 -1.32 16.91
CA GLU A 100 -4.68 0.05 17.30
C GLU A 100 -5.49 0.75 16.20
N SER A 101 -6.63 1.32 16.55
CA SER A 101 -7.53 1.95 15.59
C SER A 101 -7.29 3.44 15.39
N ASP A 102 -6.58 4.10 16.33
CA ASP A 102 -6.30 5.52 16.22
C ASP A 102 -5.04 5.76 15.36
N ILE A 103 -5.18 6.65 14.37
CA ILE A 103 -4.14 6.93 13.38
C ILE A 103 -3.63 8.35 13.60
N SER A 104 -2.36 8.48 13.99
CA SER A 104 -1.75 9.81 14.12
C SER A 104 -1.52 10.45 12.74
N VAL A 105 -1.54 11.77 12.68
CA VAL A 105 -1.26 12.53 11.44
C VAL A 105 0.08 12.12 10.84
N VAL A 106 1.13 12.02 11.67
CA VAL A 106 2.47 11.62 11.21
C VAL A 106 2.45 10.22 10.59
N SER A 107 1.80 9.24 11.25
CA SER A 107 1.73 7.87 10.72
C SER A 107 0.89 7.80 9.44
N SER A 108 -0.12 8.66 9.29
CA SER A 108 -0.94 8.76 8.10
C SER A 108 -0.12 9.28 6.91
N PHE A 109 0.57 10.41 7.09
CA PHE A 109 1.42 10.98 6.03
C PHE A 109 2.53 10.02 5.61
N THR A 110 3.24 9.42 6.55
CA THR A 110 4.29 8.43 6.22
C THR A 110 3.71 7.22 5.49
N GLY A 111 2.56 6.69 5.94
CA GLY A 111 1.87 5.60 5.26
C GLY A 111 1.48 5.94 3.83
N ALA A 112 0.86 7.11 3.63
CA ALA A 112 0.38 7.56 2.33
C ALA A 112 1.53 7.79 1.33
N PHE A 113 2.55 8.56 1.71
CA PHE A 113 3.65 8.89 0.79
C PHE A 113 4.55 7.69 0.50
N VAL A 114 4.86 6.87 1.50
CA VAL A 114 5.59 5.61 1.26
C VAL A 114 4.76 4.68 0.36
N GLY A 115 3.44 4.62 0.57
CA GLY A 115 2.52 3.85 -0.29
C GLY A 115 2.58 4.31 -1.73
N ALA A 116 2.37 5.60 -1.96
CA ALA A 116 2.34 6.17 -3.30
C ALA A 116 3.67 5.97 -4.05
N TYR A 117 4.78 6.32 -3.43
CA TYR A 117 6.07 6.29 -4.13
C TYR A 117 6.60 4.87 -4.33
N SER A 118 6.39 3.97 -3.35
CA SER A 118 6.76 2.57 -3.55
C SER A 118 5.90 1.90 -4.63
N HIS A 119 4.60 2.23 -4.71
CA HIS A 119 3.71 1.73 -5.75
C HIS A 119 4.22 2.09 -7.14
N ILE A 120 4.41 3.39 -7.41
CA ILE A 120 4.88 3.85 -8.72
C ILE A 120 6.25 3.30 -9.06
N LEU A 121 7.16 3.26 -8.08
CA LEU A 121 8.50 2.72 -8.29
C LEU A 121 8.43 1.26 -8.73
N LEU A 122 7.65 0.44 -8.03
CA LEU A 122 7.48 -0.98 -8.36
C LEU A 122 6.84 -1.16 -9.74
N ASP A 123 5.77 -0.41 -10.02
CA ASP A 123 5.10 -0.47 -11.33
C ASP A 123 5.97 -0.01 -12.48
N SER A 124 6.86 0.96 -12.25
CA SER A 124 7.79 1.42 -13.28
C SER A 124 8.82 0.38 -13.71
N PHE A 125 9.06 -0.65 -12.88
CA PHE A 125 9.86 -1.83 -13.27
C PHE A 125 9.05 -2.88 -14.02
N MET A 126 7.71 -2.88 -13.86
CA MET A 126 6.83 -3.94 -14.36
C MET A 126 6.08 -3.54 -15.63
N HIS A 127 5.76 -2.25 -15.80
CA HIS A 127 4.87 -1.74 -16.83
C HIS A 127 5.53 -0.67 -17.70
N PHE A 128 5.49 -0.86 -19.05
CA PHE A 128 6.10 0.07 -20.02
C PHE A 128 5.34 1.40 -20.11
N ASP A 129 4.07 1.43 -19.74
CA ASP A 129 3.22 2.62 -19.77
C ASP A 129 3.30 3.45 -18.49
N VAL A 130 3.97 2.95 -17.42
CA VAL A 130 4.26 3.72 -16.22
C VAL A 130 5.48 4.59 -16.43
N LYS A 131 5.27 5.91 -16.37
CA LYS A 131 6.29 6.93 -16.57
C LYS A 131 6.30 7.92 -15.40
N PRO A 132 7.03 7.62 -14.32
CA PRO A 132 6.94 8.34 -13.05
C PRO A 132 7.18 9.85 -13.16
N PHE A 133 7.99 10.27 -14.12
CA PHE A 133 8.48 11.65 -14.23
C PHE A 133 7.72 12.50 -15.26
N GLU A 134 6.63 11.98 -15.85
CA GLU A 134 5.79 12.82 -16.71
C GLU A 134 5.19 13.99 -15.90
N PRO A 135 5.06 15.19 -16.49
CA PRO A 135 5.30 15.53 -17.89
C PRO A 135 6.75 15.95 -18.24
N PHE A 136 7.69 15.89 -17.31
CA PHE A 136 9.05 16.43 -17.54
C PHE A 136 9.88 15.55 -18.48
N PHE A 137 9.81 14.23 -18.30
CA PHE A 137 10.44 13.25 -19.20
C PHE A 137 9.79 11.88 -19.08
N SER A 138 9.72 11.18 -20.21
CA SER A 138 9.07 9.86 -20.33
C SER A 138 10.10 8.75 -20.20
N LYS A 139 10.48 8.40 -18.96
CA LYS A 139 11.40 7.29 -18.65
C LYS A 139 10.69 6.20 -17.87
N THR A 140 10.84 4.96 -18.31
CA THR A 140 10.46 3.74 -17.61
C THR A 140 11.69 3.00 -17.14
N PHE A 141 11.54 2.14 -16.12
CA PHE A 141 12.62 1.29 -15.58
C PHE A 141 12.45 -0.18 -15.94
N VAL A 142 11.54 -0.51 -16.85
CA VAL A 142 11.31 -1.89 -17.30
C VAL A 142 12.59 -2.50 -17.83
N GLY A 143 12.86 -3.75 -17.42
CA GLY A 143 14.04 -4.50 -17.84
C GLY A 143 15.30 -4.30 -17.00
N ILE A 144 15.30 -3.36 -16.03
CA ILE A 144 16.42 -3.21 -15.08
C ILE A 144 16.48 -4.37 -14.09
N ILE A 145 15.29 -4.82 -13.63
CA ILE A 145 15.14 -5.96 -12.72
C ILE A 145 14.13 -6.92 -13.36
N SER A 146 14.36 -8.23 -13.28
CA SER A 146 13.35 -9.19 -13.71
C SER A 146 12.14 -9.17 -12.78
N ILE A 147 10.95 -9.36 -13.33
CA ILE A 147 9.69 -9.38 -12.57
C ILE A 147 9.72 -10.46 -11.49
N ASP A 148 10.30 -11.64 -11.79
CA ASP A 148 10.41 -12.74 -10.83
C ASP A 148 11.33 -12.36 -9.65
N SER A 149 12.47 -11.72 -9.93
CA SER A 149 13.39 -11.23 -8.87
C SER A 149 12.74 -10.16 -8.01
N LEU A 150 11.92 -9.28 -8.62
CA LEU A 150 11.17 -8.26 -7.89
C LEU A 150 10.15 -8.90 -6.94
N HIS A 151 9.33 -9.83 -7.44
CA HIS A 151 8.35 -10.55 -6.62
C HIS A 151 9.01 -11.35 -5.50
N LEU A 152 10.11 -12.05 -5.78
CA LEU A 152 10.86 -12.79 -4.77
C LEU A 152 11.40 -11.87 -3.67
N SER A 153 11.91 -10.70 -4.04
CA SER A 153 12.39 -9.69 -3.09
C SER A 153 11.26 -9.18 -2.20
N LEU A 154 10.05 -8.93 -2.75
CA LEU A 154 8.90 -8.48 -1.98
C LEU A 154 8.40 -9.55 -1.01
N VAL A 155 8.39 -10.82 -1.43
CA VAL A 155 8.08 -11.96 -0.54
C VAL A 155 9.13 -12.07 0.56
N GLY A 156 10.41 -11.92 0.25
CA GLY A 156 11.48 -11.91 1.24
C GLY A 156 11.33 -10.79 2.27
N LEU A 157 10.98 -9.58 1.82
CA LEU A 157 10.67 -8.44 2.70
C LEU A 157 9.47 -8.72 3.60
N PHE A 158 8.42 -9.36 3.09
CA PHE A 158 7.27 -9.74 3.89
C PHE A 158 7.63 -10.75 4.98
N ILE A 159 8.38 -11.80 4.63
CA ILE A 159 8.85 -12.82 5.60
C ILE A 159 9.70 -12.15 6.69
N PHE A 160 10.64 -11.28 6.30
CA PHE A 160 11.44 -10.51 7.24
C PHE A 160 10.55 -9.66 8.17
N GLY A 161 9.61 -8.92 7.61
CA GLY A 161 8.65 -8.12 8.38
C GLY A 161 7.82 -8.95 9.35
N LEU A 162 7.39 -10.14 8.93
CA LEU A 162 6.65 -11.08 9.78
C LEU A 162 7.50 -11.56 10.95
N ILE A 163 8.75 -11.93 10.72
CA ILE A 163 9.69 -12.34 11.78
C ILE A 163 9.87 -11.20 12.79
N VAL A 164 10.14 -9.97 12.33
CA VAL A 164 10.29 -8.80 13.20
C VAL A 164 9.01 -8.53 14.00
N TYR A 165 7.85 -8.62 13.36
CA TYR A 165 6.55 -8.43 14.02
C TYR A 165 6.32 -9.46 15.12
N LEU A 166 6.53 -10.75 14.83
CA LEU A 166 6.35 -11.83 15.79
C LEU A 166 7.33 -11.69 16.96
N PHE A 167 8.59 -11.40 16.68
CA PHE A 167 9.60 -11.18 17.72
C PHE A 167 9.22 -10.04 18.67
N ARG A 168 8.69 -8.93 18.14
CA ARG A 168 8.24 -7.79 18.97
C ARG A 168 6.97 -8.07 19.75
N LYS A 169 6.10 -8.93 19.23
CA LYS A 169 4.80 -9.22 19.84
C LYS A 169 4.93 -10.20 21.01
N PHE A 170 5.88 -11.11 20.93
CA PHE A 170 6.07 -12.17 21.95
C PHE A 170 7.22 -11.87 22.91
N ARG A 171 7.87 -10.71 22.81
CA ARG A 171 8.83 -10.17 23.78
C ARG A 171 8.13 -9.26 24.78
#